data_e1fb61d60c942221fee99da693040ac3
#
_entry.id   e1fb61d60c942221fee99da693040ac3
#
_cell.length_a   1.000
_cell.length_b   1.000
_cell.length_c   1.000
_cell.angle_alpha   90.00
_cell.angle_beta   90.00
_cell.angle_gamma   90.00
#
_symmetry.space_group_name_H-M   'P 1'
#
loop_
_entity.id
_entity.type
_entity.pdbx_description
1 polymer ?
#
loop_
_entity_poly.entity_id
_entity_poly.type
_entity_poly.pdbx_seq_one_letter_code
_entity_poly.pdbx_strand_id
1 'polypeptide(L)'
;MERNLTIYYTSDVHGCFSPVNYATGEKSDPCLAGCLSQFRKDGSTLVIDGGDTLQGTPLTYFLSHEEGDVASLPAKLLNLGGYDFITLGNHDFDYGKAVIERYVAALDARCLCANVDGIRGVQKTAVVTLENGLRVGLTGVITPFVAQFEPAETMAGITVHDAFASAWSALSELRRAKVDVTICIYHGGFEADVKTGKILSQTGENQGWRICRELGFDILLAAHQHMPAENLQIGGTYTCQPPDKASKFIRMDVTADRGSVKAVSRLVPAGDAPLPAALELLAPVEARLNAWLNWPVGTLDVPLLGGKPLDLALHGSLLANFFNQVQLDATGADISVTSLSNQVLDFPQQITNRAIVSAYAFPNTLKTIRVNRSILKTALERDLSYFDHTPDGTLCVSREYLEPIVQHFNFDHYLGITVTADLKKPIGERVLSIVFDGEELPEEKALTLCLNNYRASGAGGYGCYKAAPLLSEGQTEMQELILQYVERHKAITVDKSRWLNIIS
;
A
#
# COMPACT_ATOMS: atom_id res chain seq x y z
N MET A 1 2.72 -42.56 -8.18
CA MET A 1 3.58 -42.39 -6.98
C MET A 1 3.39 -40.96 -6.52
N GLU A 2 3.16 -40.81 -5.25
CA GLU A 2 3.06 -39.51 -4.59
C GLU A 2 4.36 -38.74 -4.72
N ARG A 3 4.28 -37.47 -5.13
CA ARG A 3 5.40 -36.55 -5.28
C ARG A 3 5.08 -35.26 -4.54
N ASN A 4 6.04 -34.75 -3.82
CA ASN A 4 5.87 -33.60 -2.95
C ASN A 4 6.55 -32.36 -3.53
N LEU A 5 5.99 -31.18 -3.21
CA LEU A 5 6.54 -29.86 -3.48
C LEU A 5 6.32 -28.99 -2.25
N THR A 6 7.36 -28.30 -1.80
CA THR A 6 7.24 -27.22 -0.82
C THR A 6 7.35 -25.88 -1.53
N ILE A 7 6.45 -24.95 -1.24
CA ILE A 7 6.49 -23.57 -1.74
C ILE A 7 6.71 -22.63 -0.55
N TYR A 8 7.73 -21.76 -0.65
CA TYR A 8 7.85 -20.55 0.15
C TYR A 8 7.39 -19.38 -0.70
N TYR A 9 6.44 -18.60 -0.19
CA TYR A 9 5.82 -17.52 -0.93
C TYR A 9 5.81 -16.23 -0.12
N THR A 10 6.48 -15.20 -0.64
CA THR A 10 6.43 -13.82 -0.17
C THR A 10 5.67 -12.95 -1.17
N SER A 11 5.16 -11.83 -0.72
CA SER A 11 4.56 -10.79 -1.57
C SER A 11 4.46 -9.49 -0.77
N ASP A 12 4.27 -8.38 -1.47
CA ASP A 12 3.99 -7.08 -0.84
C ASP A 12 5.07 -6.73 0.21
N VAL A 13 6.33 -7.01 -0.14
CA VAL A 13 7.49 -6.76 0.74
C VAL A 13 7.69 -5.27 0.96
N HIS A 14 7.33 -4.44 -0.04
CA HIS A 14 7.35 -2.98 0.03
C HIS A 14 8.64 -2.40 0.59
N GLY A 15 9.80 -2.91 0.15
CA GLY A 15 11.10 -2.43 0.59
C GLY A 15 11.47 -2.74 2.04
N CYS A 16 10.68 -3.54 2.77
CA CYS A 16 10.98 -3.97 4.14
C CYS A 16 12.00 -5.11 4.14
N PHE A 17 13.23 -4.80 3.75
CA PHE A 17 14.31 -5.79 3.61
C PHE A 17 15.07 -6.04 4.90
N SER A 18 15.18 -5.02 5.75
CA SER A 18 15.97 -4.93 6.98
C SER A 18 15.07 -4.83 8.20
N PRO A 19 15.51 -5.32 9.39
CA PRO A 19 14.74 -5.18 10.62
C PRO A 19 14.71 -3.74 11.17
N VAL A 20 15.24 -2.76 10.44
CA VAL A 20 15.33 -1.36 10.89
C VAL A 20 14.01 -0.64 10.71
N ASN A 21 13.45 -0.14 11.81
CA ASN A 21 12.42 0.89 11.79
C ASN A 21 13.06 2.24 11.43
N TYR A 22 12.80 2.76 10.23
CA TYR A 22 13.45 3.99 9.75
C TYR A 22 12.99 5.27 10.45
N ALA A 23 11.86 5.22 11.15
CA ALA A 23 11.39 6.34 11.97
C ALA A 23 12.17 6.43 13.29
N THR A 24 12.34 5.31 13.99
CA THR A 24 12.95 5.27 15.32
C THR A 24 14.42 4.89 15.29
N GLY A 25 14.89 4.18 14.25
CA GLY A 25 16.21 3.60 14.15
C GLY A 25 16.37 2.28 14.93
N GLU A 26 15.31 1.76 15.54
CA GLU A 26 15.32 0.48 16.25
C GLU A 26 15.38 -0.70 15.29
N LYS A 27 15.91 -1.84 15.76
CA LYS A 27 16.07 -3.07 14.98
C LYS A 27 15.13 -4.16 15.51
N SER A 28 13.84 -4.00 15.30
CA SER A 28 12.82 -4.93 15.82
C SER A 28 11.73 -5.29 14.81
N ASP A 29 11.73 -4.65 13.65
CA ASP A 29 10.65 -4.85 12.68
C ASP A 29 10.82 -6.17 11.93
N PRO A 30 9.72 -6.88 11.61
CA PRO A 30 9.77 -8.02 10.70
C PRO A 30 10.27 -7.56 9.32
N CYS A 31 10.98 -8.44 8.60
CA CYS A 31 11.61 -8.07 7.34
C CYS A 31 11.89 -9.27 6.44
N LEU A 32 12.18 -8.99 5.17
CA LEU A 32 12.55 -10.02 4.20
C LEU A 32 13.75 -10.86 4.67
N ALA A 33 14.80 -10.23 5.21
CA ALA A 33 15.97 -10.96 5.72
C ALA A 33 15.62 -11.97 6.83
N GLY A 34 14.57 -11.69 7.63
CA GLY A 34 13.99 -12.60 8.59
C GLY A 34 13.22 -13.77 7.94
N CYS A 35 12.50 -13.53 6.85
CA CYS A 35 11.85 -14.58 6.07
C CYS A 35 12.92 -15.51 5.44
N LEU A 36 13.94 -14.94 4.78
CA LEU A 36 15.00 -15.69 4.10
C LEU A 36 15.75 -16.64 5.04
N SER A 37 15.92 -16.27 6.31
CA SER A 37 16.62 -17.10 7.31
C SER A 37 15.90 -18.42 7.58
N GLN A 38 14.61 -18.52 7.24
CA GLN A 38 13.78 -19.70 7.50
C GLN A 38 13.59 -20.61 6.28
N PHE A 39 13.99 -20.16 5.08
CA PHE A 39 13.85 -20.97 3.89
C PHE A 39 14.80 -22.15 3.92
N ARG A 40 14.28 -23.32 3.57
CA ARG A 40 15.04 -24.57 3.45
C ARG A 40 14.78 -25.14 2.06
N LYS A 41 15.67 -24.81 1.12
CA LYS A 41 15.53 -25.18 -0.29
C LYS A 41 16.22 -26.52 -0.57
N ASP A 42 15.48 -27.40 -1.21
CA ASP A 42 15.96 -28.66 -1.76
C ASP A 42 15.44 -28.85 -3.19
N GLY A 43 15.72 -29.97 -3.82
CA GLY A 43 15.30 -30.27 -5.20
C GLY A 43 13.79 -30.43 -5.41
N SER A 44 12.99 -30.32 -4.33
CA SER A 44 11.51 -30.36 -4.35
C SER A 44 10.89 -29.07 -3.82
N THR A 45 11.68 -27.99 -3.74
CA THR A 45 11.24 -26.68 -3.19
C THR A 45 11.23 -25.63 -4.28
N LEU A 46 10.19 -24.78 -4.27
CA LEU A 46 10.12 -23.52 -5.01
C LEU A 46 10.01 -22.33 -4.06
N VAL A 47 10.76 -21.28 -4.35
CA VAL A 47 10.66 -19.98 -3.66
C VAL A 47 10.10 -18.97 -4.65
N ILE A 48 9.00 -18.33 -4.28
CA ILE A 48 8.20 -17.51 -5.19
C ILE A 48 7.91 -16.15 -4.54
N ASP A 49 7.95 -15.07 -5.33
CA ASP A 49 7.53 -13.73 -4.92
C ASP A 49 6.32 -13.25 -5.73
N GLY A 50 5.40 -12.59 -5.05
CA GLY A 50 4.14 -12.11 -5.61
C GLY A 50 4.16 -10.66 -6.09
N GLY A 51 5.31 -9.97 -6.07
CA GLY A 51 5.43 -8.57 -6.49
C GLY A 51 5.26 -7.55 -5.36
N ASP A 52 5.26 -6.28 -5.71
CA ASP A 52 5.33 -5.13 -4.80
C ASP A 52 6.56 -5.16 -3.90
N THR A 53 7.71 -5.23 -4.55
CA THR A 53 9.02 -5.33 -3.90
C THR A 53 9.78 -4.01 -3.88
N LEU A 54 9.65 -3.18 -4.94
CA LEU A 54 10.55 -2.05 -5.20
C LEU A 54 10.20 -0.77 -4.45
N GLN A 55 8.97 -0.58 -3.98
CA GLN A 55 8.47 0.66 -3.37
C GLN A 55 7.93 0.40 -1.96
N GLY A 56 8.00 1.39 -1.05
CA GLY A 56 7.23 1.44 0.21
C GLY A 56 8.02 1.79 1.46
N THR A 57 9.34 1.96 1.39
CA THR A 57 10.16 2.38 2.55
C THR A 57 11.07 3.56 2.22
N PRO A 58 11.58 4.29 3.24
CA PRO A 58 12.63 5.28 3.05
C PRO A 58 13.89 4.73 2.35
N LEU A 59 14.17 3.44 2.48
CA LEU A 59 15.29 2.79 1.79
C LEU A 59 15.07 2.75 0.28
N THR A 60 13.90 2.31 -0.17
CA THR A 60 13.60 2.25 -1.59
C THR A 60 13.45 3.64 -2.20
N TYR A 61 12.89 4.59 -1.46
CA TYR A 61 12.88 6.00 -1.85
C TYR A 61 14.30 6.54 -2.05
N PHE A 62 15.19 6.37 -1.07
CA PHE A 62 16.58 6.80 -1.15
C PHE A 62 17.32 6.17 -2.35
N LEU A 63 17.13 4.87 -2.56
CA LEU A 63 17.73 4.17 -3.69
C LEU A 63 17.23 4.70 -5.05
N SER A 64 15.95 5.04 -5.17
CA SER A 64 15.38 5.52 -6.42
C SER A 64 15.75 6.97 -6.72
N HIS A 65 15.67 7.86 -5.74
CA HIS A 65 15.78 9.31 -5.92
C HIS A 65 17.21 9.85 -5.72
N GLU A 66 17.91 9.31 -4.72
CA GLU A 66 19.26 9.78 -4.37
C GLU A 66 20.37 8.97 -5.05
N GLU A 67 20.23 7.66 -5.17
CA GLU A 67 21.21 6.79 -5.81
C GLU A 67 20.89 6.43 -7.26
N GLY A 68 19.63 6.58 -7.69
CA GLY A 68 19.17 6.27 -9.05
C GLY A 68 19.14 4.78 -9.40
N ASP A 69 19.22 3.89 -8.40
CA ASP A 69 19.22 2.44 -8.57
C ASP A 69 18.45 1.68 -7.49
N VAL A 70 17.14 1.70 -7.59
CA VAL A 70 16.26 0.90 -6.72
C VAL A 70 16.19 -0.58 -7.13
N ALA A 71 16.69 -0.95 -8.30
CA ALA A 71 16.55 -2.29 -8.86
C ALA A 71 17.55 -3.31 -8.30
N SER A 72 18.82 -2.89 -8.13
CA SER A 72 19.94 -3.83 -7.88
C SER A 72 19.91 -4.48 -6.50
N LEU A 73 19.61 -3.74 -5.44
CA LEU A 73 19.62 -4.28 -4.07
C LEU A 73 18.50 -5.29 -3.84
N PRO A 74 17.21 -5.01 -4.20
CA PRO A 74 16.14 -6.00 -4.10
C PRO A 74 16.44 -7.27 -4.88
N ALA A 75 16.91 -7.15 -6.13
CA ALA A 75 17.27 -8.32 -6.93
C ALA A 75 18.36 -9.19 -6.24
N LYS A 76 19.42 -8.58 -5.68
CA LYS A 76 20.45 -9.31 -4.94
C LYS A 76 19.90 -10.04 -3.71
N LEU A 77 18.95 -9.42 -3.00
CA LEU A 77 18.32 -10.05 -1.83
C LEU A 77 17.45 -11.23 -2.23
N LEU A 78 16.67 -11.13 -3.32
CA LEU A 78 15.89 -12.25 -3.83
C LEU A 78 16.80 -13.37 -4.35
N ASN A 79 17.89 -13.05 -5.06
CA ASN A 79 18.88 -14.04 -5.51
C ASN A 79 19.51 -14.78 -4.32
N LEU A 80 19.86 -14.04 -3.25
CA LEU A 80 20.38 -14.63 -2.01
C LEU A 80 19.35 -15.57 -1.35
N GLY A 81 18.04 -15.21 -1.42
CA GLY A 81 16.93 -16.04 -0.96
C GLY A 81 16.65 -17.26 -1.82
N GLY A 82 17.30 -17.38 -2.99
CA GLY A 82 17.15 -18.48 -3.94
C GLY A 82 15.77 -18.52 -4.60
N TYR A 83 15.18 -17.36 -4.88
CA TYR A 83 13.89 -17.29 -5.58
C TYR A 83 13.98 -17.92 -6.98
N ASP A 84 12.96 -18.68 -7.34
CA ASP A 84 12.84 -19.37 -8.63
C ASP A 84 11.95 -18.59 -9.61
N PHE A 85 10.89 -17.98 -9.07
CA PHE A 85 9.90 -17.24 -9.84
C PHE A 85 9.45 -16.00 -9.09
N ILE A 86 9.15 -14.95 -9.85
CA ILE A 86 8.45 -13.76 -9.35
C ILE A 86 7.33 -13.37 -10.32
N THR A 87 6.36 -12.60 -9.83
CA THR A 87 5.54 -11.75 -10.70
C THR A 87 5.82 -10.28 -10.37
N LEU A 88 5.29 -9.35 -11.16
CA LEU A 88 5.34 -7.93 -10.83
C LEU A 88 4.09 -7.55 -10.02
N GLY A 89 4.23 -6.61 -9.09
CA GLY A 89 3.14 -5.93 -8.44
C GLY A 89 2.89 -4.54 -9.03
N ASN A 90 1.81 -3.87 -8.64
CA ASN A 90 1.50 -2.55 -9.19
C ASN A 90 2.53 -1.49 -8.80
N HIS A 91 3.06 -1.53 -7.58
CA HIS A 91 4.11 -0.61 -7.12
C HIS A 91 5.51 -0.90 -7.69
N ASP A 92 5.72 -2.01 -8.36
CA ASP A 92 6.96 -2.23 -9.12
C ASP A 92 7.01 -1.36 -10.39
N PHE A 93 5.87 -0.77 -10.80
CA PHE A 93 5.78 0.13 -11.96
C PHE A 93 6.03 1.60 -11.62
N ASP A 94 6.02 2.03 -10.35
CA ASP A 94 6.16 3.43 -9.90
C ASP A 94 7.39 4.13 -10.51
N TYR A 95 8.46 3.39 -10.76
CA TYR A 95 9.72 3.92 -11.31
C TYR A 95 9.89 3.69 -12.81
N GLY A 96 8.87 3.19 -13.49
CA GLY A 96 8.77 3.04 -14.93
C GLY A 96 9.54 1.85 -15.51
N LYS A 97 9.31 1.65 -16.81
CA LYS A 97 9.78 0.50 -17.58
C LYS A 97 11.28 0.20 -17.47
N ALA A 98 12.12 1.24 -17.51
CA ALA A 98 13.58 1.06 -17.50
C ALA A 98 14.08 0.47 -16.17
N VAL A 99 13.43 0.81 -15.06
CA VAL A 99 13.75 0.26 -13.74
C VAL A 99 13.30 -1.20 -13.66
N ILE A 100 12.09 -1.51 -14.10
CA ILE A 100 11.58 -2.89 -14.13
C ILE A 100 12.50 -3.78 -14.97
N GLU A 101 12.90 -3.33 -16.17
CA GLU A 101 13.80 -4.11 -17.03
C GLU A 101 15.18 -4.35 -16.39
N ARG A 102 15.73 -3.37 -15.64
CA ARG A 102 16.97 -3.56 -14.88
C ARG A 102 16.76 -4.56 -13.73
N TYR A 103 15.65 -4.46 -13.01
CA TYR A 103 15.30 -5.37 -11.93
C TYR A 103 15.19 -6.80 -12.43
N VAL A 104 14.37 -7.04 -13.46
CA VAL A 104 14.18 -8.37 -14.08
C VAL A 104 15.51 -8.94 -14.62
N ALA A 105 16.36 -8.08 -15.21
CA ALA A 105 17.67 -8.52 -15.73
C ALA A 105 18.68 -8.86 -14.64
N ALA A 106 18.53 -8.32 -13.42
CA ALA A 106 19.40 -8.59 -12.29
C ALA A 106 18.98 -9.82 -11.45
N LEU A 107 17.78 -10.36 -11.69
CA LEU A 107 17.25 -11.53 -11.00
C LEU A 107 17.79 -12.83 -11.59
N ASP A 108 18.12 -13.79 -10.72
CA ASP A 108 18.29 -15.20 -11.08
C ASP A 108 16.92 -15.88 -11.30
N ALA A 109 15.89 -15.40 -10.63
CA ALA A 109 14.51 -15.86 -10.76
C ALA A 109 13.90 -15.47 -12.12
N ARG A 110 12.99 -16.30 -12.61
CA ARG A 110 12.19 -15.97 -13.80
C ARG A 110 11.01 -15.09 -13.43
N CYS A 111 10.87 -13.94 -14.09
CA CYS A 111 9.72 -13.05 -13.95
C CYS A 111 8.58 -13.51 -14.86
N LEU A 112 7.41 -13.82 -14.28
CA LEU A 112 6.22 -14.27 -14.96
C LEU A 112 5.11 -13.21 -14.84
N CYS A 113 4.65 -12.66 -15.97
CA CYS A 113 3.49 -11.77 -15.99
C CYS A 113 2.77 -11.85 -17.34
N ALA A 114 1.77 -12.74 -17.44
CA ALA A 114 1.15 -13.10 -18.71
C ALA A 114 0.28 -11.99 -19.30
N ASN A 115 -0.21 -11.07 -18.50
CA ASN A 115 -1.05 -9.96 -18.95
C ASN A 115 -0.27 -8.64 -19.13
N VAL A 116 1.06 -8.67 -19.10
CA VAL A 116 1.91 -7.48 -19.37
C VAL A 116 2.72 -7.72 -20.61
N ASP A 117 2.64 -6.78 -21.55
CA ASP A 117 3.49 -6.72 -22.74
C ASP A 117 4.37 -5.46 -22.70
N GLY A 118 5.50 -5.51 -23.39
CA GLY A 118 6.39 -4.38 -23.57
C GLY A 118 7.58 -4.31 -22.61
N ILE A 119 7.75 -5.24 -21.67
CA ILE A 119 8.86 -5.32 -20.72
C ILE A 119 9.78 -6.48 -21.09
N ARG A 120 11.08 -6.22 -21.28
CA ARG A 120 12.06 -7.26 -21.58
C ARG A 120 12.29 -8.19 -20.40
N GLY A 121 12.46 -9.50 -20.69
CA GLY A 121 12.74 -10.52 -19.67
C GLY A 121 11.51 -11.09 -18.99
N VAL A 122 10.34 -10.46 -19.10
CA VAL A 122 9.08 -10.98 -18.59
C VAL A 122 8.57 -12.10 -19.50
N GLN A 123 8.18 -13.23 -18.90
CA GLN A 123 7.66 -14.41 -19.56
C GLN A 123 6.17 -14.61 -19.23
N LYS A 124 5.43 -15.29 -20.10
CA LYS A 124 4.00 -15.56 -19.86
C LYS A 124 3.77 -16.82 -19.05
N THR A 125 4.55 -17.86 -19.33
CA THR A 125 4.45 -19.17 -18.66
C THR A 125 5.85 -19.76 -18.44
N ALA A 126 5.94 -20.68 -17.51
CA ALA A 126 7.13 -21.49 -17.31
C ALA A 126 6.76 -22.92 -16.93
N VAL A 127 7.60 -23.87 -17.32
CA VAL A 127 7.54 -25.25 -16.84
C VAL A 127 8.88 -25.60 -16.20
N VAL A 128 8.82 -26.17 -14.99
CA VAL A 128 9.98 -26.71 -14.29
C VAL A 128 9.72 -28.17 -13.94
N THR A 129 10.77 -28.99 -14.02
CA THR A 129 10.73 -30.38 -13.55
C THR A 129 11.61 -30.46 -12.30
N LEU A 130 11.01 -30.79 -11.17
CA LEU A 130 11.71 -30.95 -9.90
C LEU A 130 12.52 -32.26 -9.88
N GLU A 131 13.47 -32.40 -8.94
CA GLU A 131 14.32 -33.59 -8.84
C GLU A 131 13.52 -34.88 -8.63
N ASN A 132 12.37 -34.82 -7.99
CA ASN A 132 11.45 -35.97 -7.82
C ASN A 132 10.62 -36.26 -9.07
N GLY A 133 10.88 -35.57 -10.19
CA GLY A 133 10.20 -35.74 -11.46
C GLY A 133 8.83 -35.05 -11.56
N LEU A 134 8.40 -34.26 -10.56
CA LEU A 134 7.16 -33.48 -10.61
C LEU A 134 7.32 -32.34 -11.61
N ARG A 135 6.39 -32.26 -12.58
CA ARG A 135 6.35 -31.18 -13.58
C ARG A 135 5.39 -30.11 -13.11
N VAL A 136 5.91 -28.92 -12.80
CA VAL A 136 5.14 -27.78 -12.33
C VAL A 136 5.07 -26.73 -13.43
N GLY A 137 3.85 -26.32 -13.79
CA GLY A 137 3.59 -25.23 -14.70
C GLY A 137 3.18 -23.98 -13.95
N LEU A 138 3.84 -22.86 -14.24
CA LEU A 138 3.60 -21.58 -13.57
C LEU A 138 3.26 -20.48 -14.57
N THR A 139 2.40 -19.57 -14.16
CA THR A 139 2.16 -18.27 -14.79
C THR A 139 2.06 -17.19 -13.72
N GLY A 140 2.27 -15.93 -14.10
CA GLY A 140 1.98 -14.75 -13.27
C GLY A 140 0.97 -13.86 -13.99
N VAL A 141 0.14 -13.14 -13.25
CA VAL A 141 -0.71 -12.04 -13.73
C VAL A 141 -0.80 -10.97 -12.66
N ILE A 142 -1.05 -9.72 -13.08
CA ILE A 142 -1.19 -8.55 -12.21
C ILE A 142 -2.59 -7.94 -12.38
N THR A 143 -3.05 -7.21 -11.36
CA THR A 143 -4.27 -6.41 -11.48
C THR A 143 -4.21 -5.50 -12.71
N PRO A 144 -5.27 -5.46 -13.54
CA PRO A 144 -5.28 -4.57 -14.71
C PRO A 144 -5.33 -3.09 -14.32
N PHE A 145 -5.60 -2.79 -13.05
CA PHE A 145 -5.72 -1.43 -12.52
C PHE A 145 -4.39 -0.69 -12.40
N VAL A 146 -3.25 -1.36 -12.50
CA VAL A 146 -1.95 -0.68 -12.54
C VAL A 146 -1.91 0.43 -13.60
N ALA A 147 -2.55 0.22 -14.77
CA ALA A 147 -2.65 1.25 -15.81
C ALA A 147 -3.55 2.46 -15.43
N GLN A 148 -4.29 2.37 -14.32
CA GLN A 148 -5.10 3.45 -13.76
C GLN A 148 -4.44 4.09 -12.52
N PHE A 149 -3.56 3.34 -11.86
CA PHE A 149 -2.81 3.83 -10.71
C PHE A 149 -1.60 4.67 -11.14
N GLU A 150 -0.96 4.25 -12.24
CA GLU A 150 0.27 4.84 -12.73
C GLU A 150 0.06 5.94 -13.77
N PRO A 151 0.94 6.97 -13.79
CA PRO A 151 0.99 7.99 -14.83
C PRO A 151 1.18 7.40 -16.24
N ALA A 152 0.63 8.05 -17.24
CA ALA A 152 0.80 7.63 -18.63
C ALA A 152 2.27 7.59 -19.07
N GLU A 153 3.11 8.49 -18.54
CA GLU A 153 4.54 8.55 -18.80
C GLU A 153 5.26 7.33 -18.24
N THR A 154 4.92 6.92 -17.01
CA THR A 154 5.46 5.74 -16.32
C THR A 154 5.10 4.47 -17.09
N MET A 155 3.89 4.40 -17.62
CA MET A 155 3.37 3.29 -18.43
C MET A 155 3.78 3.32 -19.90
N ALA A 156 4.62 4.28 -20.33
CA ALA A 156 4.99 4.43 -21.75
C ALA A 156 5.64 3.15 -22.31
N GLY A 157 5.03 2.58 -23.35
CA GLY A 157 5.48 1.35 -24.00
C GLY A 157 5.20 0.06 -23.21
N ILE A 158 4.32 0.12 -22.20
CA ILE A 158 3.79 -1.03 -21.47
C ILE A 158 2.30 -1.15 -21.80
N THR A 159 1.84 -2.38 -22.00
CA THR A 159 0.41 -2.67 -22.17
C THR A 159 -0.01 -3.72 -21.14
N VAL A 160 -1.08 -3.43 -20.41
CA VAL A 160 -1.65 -4.36 -19.42
C VAL A 160 -3.01 -4.83 -19.92
N HIS A 161 -3.17 -6.15 -19.98
CA HIS A 161 -4.39 -6.81 -20.44
C HIS A 161 -5.24 -7.29 -19.26
N ASP A 162 -6.46 -7.78 -19.54
CA ASP A 162 -7.31 -8.41 -18.54
C ASP A 162 -6.62 -9.63 -17.89
N ALA A 163 -6.59 -9.66 -16.55
CA ALA A 163 -5.88 -10.70 -15.81
C ALA A 163 -6.53 -12.07 -15.96
N PHE A 164 -7.88 -12.15 -15.92
CA PHE A 164 -8.61 -13.41 -16.07
C PHE A 164 -8.40 -14.03 -17.46
N ALA A 165 -8.53 -13.23 -18.51
CA ALA A 165 -8.37 -13.71 -19.89
C ALA A 165 -6.93 -14.19 -20.16
N SER A 166 -5.93 -13.46 -19.62
CA SER A 166 -4.53 -13.83 -19.76
C SER A 166 -4.18 -15.09 -18.95
N ALA A 167 -4.68 -15.21 -17.72
CA ALA A 167 -4.54 -16.40 -16.90
C ALA A 167 -5.17 -17.64 -17.57
N TRP A 168 -6.36 -17.49 -18.17
CA TRP A 168 -7.00 -18.57 -18.92
C TRP A 168 -6.17 -19.04 -20.15
N SER A 169 -5.63 -18.09 -20.90
CA SER A 169 -4.74 -18.38 -22.03
C SER A 169 -3.49 -19.14 -21.58
N ALA A 170 -2.83 -18.64 -20.51
CA ALA A 170 -1.64 -19.27 -19.93
C ALA A 170 -1.93 -20.68 -19.40
N LEU A 171 -3.04 -20.88 -18.69
CA LEU A 171 -3.46 -22.21 -18.22
C LEU A 171 -3.67 -23.20 -19.37
N SER A 172 -4.25 -22.73 -20.48
CA SER A 172 -4.45 -23.54 -21.67
C SER A 172 -3.12 -24.00 -22.30
N GLU A 173 -2.09 -23.17 -22.23
CA GLU A 173 -0.72 -23.50 -22.65
C GLU A 173 -0.10 -24.53 -21.70
N LEU A 174 -0.18 -24.33 -20.39
CA LEU A 174 0.34 -25.24 -19.39
C LEU A 174 -0.31 -26.63 -19.46
N ARG A 175 -1.62 -26.71 -19.70
CA ARG A 175 -2.33 -27.98 -19.90
C ARG A 175 -1.85 -28.72 -21.16
N ARG A 176 -1.56 -27.99 -22.25
CA ARG A 176 -0.95 -28.59 -23.47
C ARG A 176 0.47 -29.12 -23.19
N ALA A 177 1.21 -28.48 -22.31
CA ALA A 177 2.53 -28.93 -21.86
C ALA A 177 2.47 -30.16 -20.93
N LYS A 178 1.28 -30.62 -20.54
CA LYS A 178 1.05 -31.82 -19.70
C LYS A 178 1.83 -31.76 -18.37
N VAL A 179 1.69 -30.66 -17.66
CA VAL A 179 2.25 -30.48 -16.31
C VAL A 179 1.41 -31.27 -15.28
N ASP A 180 2.00 -31.62 -14.16
CA ASP A 180 1.34 -32.33 -13.05
C ASP A 180 0.62 -31.37 -12.09
N VAL A 181 1.17 -30.16 -11.91
CA VAL A 181 0.63 -29.11 -11.05
C VAL A 181 0.66 -27.77 -11.79
N THR A 182 -0.43 -27.01 -11.69
CA THR A 182 -0.58 -25.68 -12.27
C THR A 182 -0.66 -24.63 -11.19
N ILE A 183 0.20 -23.59 -11.25
CA ILE A 183 0.28 -22.48 -10.28
C ILE A 183 0.06 -21.16 -11.02
N CYS A 184 -0.86 -20.34 -10.52
CA CYS A 184 -1.00 -18.95 -10.92
C CYS A 184 -0.52 -18.04 -9.79
N ILE A 185 0.48 -17.19 -10.03
CA ILE A 185 0.88 -16.12 -9.14
C ILE A 185 0.05 -14.90 -9.56
N TYR A 186 -0.80 -14.42 -8.67
CA TYR A 186 -1.70 -13.31 -9.00
C TYR A 186 -1.45 -12.12 -8.08
N HIS A 187 -0.78 -11.10 -8.61
CA HIS A 187 -0.70 -9.83 -7.90
C HIS A 187 -2.01 -9.08 -8.05
N GLY A 188 -2.94 -9.45 -7.23
CA GLY A 188 -4.30 -8.98 -7.09
C GLY A 188 -5.01 -9.80 -6.02
N GLY A 189 -6.11 -9.26 -5.52
CA GLY A 189 -6.86 -9.84 -4.41
C GLY A 189 -8.16 -10.50 -4.85
N PHE A 190 -9.04 -10.65 -3.88
CA PHE A 190 -10.35 -11.26 -4.04
C PHE A 190 -11.45 -10.20 -4.09
N GLU A 191 -12.28 -10.23 -5.12
CA GLU A 191 -13.47 -9.41 -5.29
C GLU A 191 -14.65 -9.87 -4.43
N ALA A 192 -14.53 -10.99 -3.74
CA ALA A 192 -15.52 -11.56 -2.86
C ALA A 192 -14.94 -11.87 -1.48
N ASP A 193 -15.77 -11.89 -0.46
CA ASP A 193 -15.43 -12.41 0.85
C ASP A 193 -15.08 -13.90 0.72
N VAL A 194 -13.85 -14.26 1.09
CA VAL A 194 -13.28 -15.60 0.87
C VAL A 194 -13.94 -16.71 1.69
N LYS A 195 -14.74 -16.37 2.72
CA LYS A 195 -15.46 -17.33 3.57
C LYS A 195 -16.89 -17.53 3.09
N THR A 196 -17.56 -16.46 2.71
CA THR A 196 -18.99 -16.48 2.37
C THR A 196 -19.26 -16.47 0.88
N GLY A 197 -18.30 -16.07 0.05
CA GLY A 197 -18.46 -15.87 -1.40
C GLY A 197 -19.29 -14.66 -1.78
N LYS A 198 -19.63 -13.78 -0.83
CA LYS A 198 -20.36 -12.54 -1.10
C LYS A 198 -19.46 -11.61 -1.89
N ILE A 199 -19.94 -11.14 -3.04
CA ILE A 199 -19.22 -10.15 -3.86
C ILE A 199 -19.13 -8.82 -3.08
N LEU A 200 -17.92 -8.33 -2.91
CA LEU A 200 -17.59 -7.08 -2.20
C LEU A 200 -17.26 -5.95 -3.17
N SER A 201 -16.68 -6.28 -4.35
CA SER A 201 -16.32 -5.31 -5.38
C SER A 201 -16.66 -5.84 -6.77
N GLN A 202 -17.03 -4.95 -7.68
CA GLN A 202 -17.30 -5.25 -9.09
C GLN A 202 -16.49 -4.34 -10.02
N THR A 203 -15.44 -3.70 -9.50
CA THR A 203 -14.61 -2.77 -10.30
C THR A 203 -13.78 -3.49 -11.36
N GLY A 204 -13.44 -4.76 -11.13
CA GLY A 204 -12.52 -5.53 -11.96
C GLY A 204 -11.06 -5.42 -11.54
N GLU A 205 -10.75 -4.64 -10.49
CA GLU A 205 -9.43 -4.54 -9.89
C GLU A 205 -8.96 -5.90 -9.36
N ASN A 206 -9.77 -6.52 -8.53
CA ASN A 206 -9.53 -7.84 -7.97
C ASN A 206 -10.37 -8.88 -8.70
N GLN A 207 -9.76 -10.00 -9.09
CA GLN A 207 -10.39 -11.08 -9.89
C GLN A 207 -10.06 -12.48 -9.32
N GLY A 208 -9.43 -12.56 -8.14
CA GLY A 208 -8.91 -13.81 -7.58
C GLY A 208 -10.01 -14.84 -7.28
N TRP A 209 -11.15 -14.41 -6.78
CA TRP A 209 -12.29 -15.29 -6.54
C TRP A 209 -12.79 -15.93 -7.85
N ARG A 210 -12.93 -15.14 -8.90
CA ARG A 210 -13.36 -15.60 -10.21
C ARG A 210 -12.33 -16.54 -10.85
N ILE A 211 -11.03 -16.20 -10.78
CA ILE A 211 -9.94 -17.04 -11.29
C ILE A 211 -9.97 -18.42 -10.61
N CYS A 212 -10.11 -18.48 -9.27
CA CYS A 212 -10.20 -19.73 -8.55
C CYS A 212 -11.40 -20.59 -8.97
N ARG A 213 -12.56 -19.97 -9.17
CA ARG A 213 -13.81 -20.71 -9.43
C ARG A 213 -13.97 -21.17 -10.87
N GLU A 214 -13.48 -20.38 -11.81
CA GLU A 214 -13.83 -20.57 -13.23
C GLU A 214 -12.70 -21.17 -14.07
N LEU A 215 -11.41 -20.99 -13.69
CA LEU A 215 -10.31 -21.44 -14.52
C LEU A 215 -9.80 -22.85 -14.18
N GLY A 216 -9.75 -23.21 -12.90
CA GLY A 216 -9.31 -24.54 -12.45
C GLY A 216 -7.79 -24.72 -12.50
N PHE A 217 -7.04 -23.72 -12.02
CA PHE A 217 -5.68 -23.91 -11.53
C PHE A 217 -5.70 -24.80 -10.28
N ASP A 218 -4.63 -25.55 -10.05
CA ASP A 218 -4.49 -26.30 -8.80
C ASP A 218 -4.22 -25.34 -7.64
N ILE A 219 -3.39 -24.30 -7.88
CA ILE A 219 -2.96 -23.33 -6.87
C ILE A 219 -3.04 -21.91 -7.43
N LEU A 220 -3.60 -20.97 -6.63
CA LEU A 220 -3.52 -19.52 -6.83
C LEU A 220 -2.76 -18.90 -5.63
N LEU A 221 -1.65 -18.23 -5.89
CA LEU A 221 -0.92 -17.44 -4.90
C LEU A 221 -1.34 -15.97 -5.09
N ALA A 222 -2.17 -15.44 -4.17
CA ALA A 222 -2.72 -14.09 -4.23
C ALA A 222 -1.88 -13.07 -3.43
N ALA A 223 -2.06 -11.77 -3.72
CA ALA A 223 -1.30 -10.64 -3.19
C ALA A 223 -2.14 -9.35 -3.14
N HIS A 224 -1.49 -8.15 -3.09
CA HIS A 224 -2.07 -6.82 -3.32
C HIS A 224 -2.98 -6.28 -2.20
N GLN A 225 -3.89 -7.07 -1.67
CA GLN A 225 -4.83 -6.61 -0.64
C GLN A 225 -4.25 -6.61 0.78
N HIS A 226 -3.02 -7.13 0.96
CA HIS A 226 -2.36 -7.27 2.27
C HIS A 226 -3.19 -8.05 3.31
N MET A 227 -4.13 -8.87 2.83
CA MET A 227 -5.07 -9.60 3.67
C MET A 227 -4.52 -10.99 4.00
N PRO A 228 -4.11 -11.26 5.25
CA PRO A 228 -3.56 -12.57 5.60
C PRO A 228 -4.61 -13.67 5.44
N ALA A 229 -4.33 -14.62 4.55
CA ALA A 229 -5.19 -15.76 4.29
C ALA A 229 -4.37 -17.03 4.07
N GLU A 230 -4.71 -18.10 4.75
CA GLU A 230 -4.05 -19.39 4.64
C GLU A 230 -5.06 -20.52 4.53
N ASN A 231 -4.63 -21.63 3.93
CA ASN A 231 -5.37 -22.87 3.85
C ASN A 231 -6.79 -22.75 3.30
N LEU A 232 -6.96 -21.92 2.28
CA LEU A 232 -8.23 -21.71 1.60
C LEU A 232 -8.35 -22.62 0.38
N GLN A 233 -9.59 -23.01 0.07
CA GLN A 233 -9.95 -23.68 -1.18
C GLN A 233 -11.22 -23.07 -1.77
N ILE A 234 -11.11 -22.51 -2.97
CA ILE A 234 -12.19 -21.83 -3.67
C ILE A 234 -12.40 -22.49 -5.02
N GLY A 235 -13.58 -23.02 -5.30
CA GLY A 235 -13.90 -23.68 -6.57
C GLY A 235 -13.00 -24.88 -6.96
N GLY A 236 -12.30 -25.47 -5.98
CA GLY A 236 -11.33 -26.55 -6.21
C GLY A 236 -9.87 -26.08 -6.25
N THR A 237 -9.61 -24.78 -6.41
CA THR A 237 -8.28 -24.16 -6.38
C THR A 237 -7.83 -23.89 -4.94
N TYR A 238 -6.63 -24.38 -4.56
CA TYR A 238 -6.00 -24.00 -3.29
C TYR A 238 -5.45 -22.58 -3.39
N THR A 239 -5.67 -21.75 -2.38
CA THR A 239 -5.23 -20.36 -2.41
C THR A 239 -4.79 -19.84 -1.06
N CYS A 240 -3.98 -18.80 -1.07
CA CYS A 240 -3.45 -18.11 0.11
C CYS A 240 -3.01 -16.70 -0.26
N GLN A 241 -2.84 -15.84 0.76
CA GLN A 241 -2.28 -14.50 0.60
C GLN A 241 -1.45 -14.16 1.85
N PRO A 242 -0.18 -13.75 1.74
CA PRO A 242 0.56 -13.22 2.87
C PRO A 242 0.11 -11.80 3.22
N PRO A 243 0.35 -11.31 4.44
CA PRO A 243 0.29 -9.89 4.75
C PRO A 243 1.50 -9.15 4.13
N ASP A 244 1.45 -7.82 4.17
CA ASP A 244 2.50 -6.92 3.69
C ASP A 244 3.77 -6.88 4.57
N LYS A 245 4.78 -6.13 4.06
CA LYS A 245 6.02 -5.75 4.75
C LYS A 245 6.84 -6.92 5.26
N ALA A 246 6.76 -8.05 4.55
CA ALA A 246 7.44 -9.28 4.93
C ALA A 246 7.23 -9.67 6.41
N SER A 247 6.10 -9.26 7.02
CA SER A 247 5.76 -9.60 8.40
C SER A 247 5.53 -11.11 8.59
N LYS A 248 5.03 -11.76 7.54
CA LYS A 248 4.90 -13.22 7.43
C LYS A 248 5.08 -13.62 5.97
N PHE A 249 5.44 -14.88 5.77
CA PHE A 249 5.42 -15.53 4.47
C PHE A 249 4.51 -16.76 4.50
N ILE A 250 4.14 -17.27 3.34
CA ILE A 250 3.41 -18.54 3.23
C ILE A 250 4.41 -19.69 3.05
N ARG A 251 4.25 -20.75 3.84
CA ARG A 251 4.74 -22.07 3.49
C ARG A 251 3.56 -22.92 3.05
N MET A 252 3.65 -23.49 1.84
CA MET A 252 2.64 -24.41 1.30
C MET A 252 3.29 -25.75 1.01
N ASP A 253 2.75 -26.80 1.60
CA ASP A 253 3.14 -28.19 1.33
C ASP A 253 2.12 -28.81 0.36
N VAL A 254 2.60 -29.26 -0.81
CA VAL A 254 1.80 -29.76 -1.92
C VAL A 254 2.12 -31.24 -2.16
N THR A 255 1.11 -32.03 -2.37
CA THR A 255 1.22 -33.44 -2.74
C THR A 255 0.47 -33.70 -4.05
N ALA A 256 1.15 -34.28 -5.03
CA ALA A 256 0.56 -34.65 -6.31
C ALA A 256 0.64 -36.18 -6.51
N ASP A 257 -0.51 -36.83 -6.76
CA ASP A 257 -0.59 -38.24 -7.11
C ASP A 257 -1.67 -38.48 -8.17
N ARG A 258 -1.29 -39.10 -9.28
CA ARG A 258 -2.17 -39.55 -10.38
C ARG A 258 -3.18 -38.51 -10.86
N GLY A 259 -2.76 -37.24 -10.99
CA GLY A 259 -3.61 -36.13 -11.44
C GLY A 259 -4.49 -35.51 -10.34
N SER A 260 -4.31 -35.93 -9.08
CA SER A 260 -4.88 -35.25 -7.92
C SER A 260 -3.82 -34.40 -7.23
N VAL A 261 -4.15 -33.15 -6.93
CA VAL A 261 -3.30 -32.22 -6.18
C VAL A 261 -3.97 -31.92 -4.84
N LYS A 262 -3.20 -31.97 -3.76
CA LYS A 262 -3.60 -31.50 -2.43
C LYS A 262 -2.57 -30.51 -1.94
N ALA A 263 -3.02 -29.44 -1.32
CA ALA A 263 -2.13 -28.42 -0.75
C ALA A 263 -2.63 -27.97 0.62
N VAL A 264 -1.69 -27.69 1.52
CA VAL A 264 -1.94 -27.10 2.84
C VAL A 264 -0.98 -25.94 2.98
N SER A 265 -1.50 -24.74 3.22
CA SER A 265 -0.69 -23.55 3.42
C SER A 265 -0.78 -23.04 4.85
N ARG A 266 0.29 -22.38 5.32
CA ARG A 266 0.34 -21.72 6.62
C ARG A 266 1.12 -20.43 6.55
N LEU A 267 0.68 -19.44 7.31
CA LEU A 267 1.39 -18.19 7.55
C LEU A 267 2.49 -18.42 8.59
N VAL A 268 3.72 -18.12 8.21
CA VAL A 268 4.90 -18.25 9.07
C VAL A 268 5.45 -16.85 9.33
N PRO A 269 5.57 -16.40 10.61
CA PRO A 269 6.19 -15.11 10.93
C PRO A 269 7.63 -15.03 10.41
N ALA A 270 8.08 -13.83 10.04
CA ALA A 270 9.50 -13.58 9.79
C ALA A 270 10.34 -13.99 11.02
N GLY A 271 11.52 -14.53 10.80
CA GLY A 271 12.41 -14.97 11.88
C GLY A 271 13.03 -13.79 12.61
N ASP A 272 13.14 -13.91 13.93
CA ASP A 272 13.80 -12.91 14.79
C ASP A 272 15.32 -12.79 14.56
N ALA A 273 15.93 -13.79 13.91
CA ALA A 273 17.33 -13.80 13.50
C ALA A 273 17.42 -13.68 11.97
N PRO A 274 17.55 -12.46 11.42
CA PRO A 274 17.67 -12.23 9.98
C PRO A 274 18.90 -12.93 9.38
N LEU A 275 18.83 -13.27 8.10
CA LEU A 275 19.93 -13.92 7.38
C LEU A 275 21.18 -13.02 7.36
N PRO A 276 22.34 -13.45 7.95
CA PRO A 276 23.52 -12.60 8.07
C PRO A 276 24.01 -12.04 6.73
N ALA A 277 24.03 -12.86 5.67
CA ALA A 277 24.46 -12.42 4.35
C ALA A 277 23.55 -11.33 3.76
N ALA A 278 22.25 -11.31 4.09
CA ALA A 278 21.36 -10.22 3.69
C ALA A 278 21.70 -8.93 4.43
N LEU A 279 21.99 -9.00 5.74
CA LEU A 279 22.42 -7.84 6.53
C LEU A 279 23.76 -7.28 6.03
N GLU A 280 24.68 -8.11 5.59
CA GLU A 280 25.96 -7.68 4.98
C GLU A 280 25.74 -6.91 3.67
N LEU A 281 24.76 -7.31 2.85
CA LEU A 281 24.38 -6.57 1.64
C LEU A 281 23.72 -5.23 1.95
N LEU A 282 22.90 -5.17 3.00
CA LEU A 282 22.14 -3.99 3.41
C LEU A 282 23.01 -2.93 4.12
N ALA A 283 23.96 -3.35 4.95
CA ALA A 283 24.70 -2.46 5.83
C ALA A 283 25.36 -1.24 5.13
N PRO A 284 26.02 -1.36 3.97
CA PRO A 284 26.61 -0.21 3.30
C PRO A 284 25.57 0.82 2.83
N VAL A 285 24.42 0.36 2.38
CA VAL A 285 23.31 1.22 1.92
C VAL A 285 22.63 1.88 3.10
N GLU A 286 22.37 1.13 4.17
CA GLU A 286 21.77 1.65 5.41
C GLU A 286 22.64 2.74 6.07
N ALA A 287 23.96 2.61 5.99
CA ALA A 287 24.86 3.65 6.50
C ALA A 287 24.69 4.98 5.74
N ARG A 288 24.58 4.92 4.40
CA ARG A 288 24.34 6.10 3.56
C ARG A 288 22.91 6.65 3.77
N LEU A 289 21.92 5.77 3.80
CA LEU A 289 20.54 6.13 4.11
C LEU A 289 20.41 6.84 5.46
N ASN A 290 21.08 6.33 6.51
CA ASN A 290 21.08 6.97 7.83
C ASN A 290 21.70 8.38 7.81
N ALA A 291 22.77 8.59 7.05
CA ALA A 291 23.35 9.91 6.87
C ALA A 291 22.34 10.86 6.19
N TRP A 292 21.70 10.42 5.12
CA TRP A 292 20.65 11.17 4.40
C TRP A 292 19.41 11.42 5.28
N LEU A 293 18.94 10.42 6.00
CA LEU A 293 17.77 10.57 6.91
C LEU A 293 18.02 11.63 8.00
N ASN A 294 19.25 11.73 8.50
CA ASN A 294 19.60 12.69 9.56
C ASN A 294 20.01 14.07 9.00
N TRP A 295 20.04 14.23 7.67
CA TRP A 295 20.39 15.51 7.07
C TRP A 295 19.33 16.56 7.34
N PRO A 296 19.69 17.73 7.90
CA PRO A 296 18.76 18.83 8.15
C PRO A 296 18.39 19.51 6.83
N VAL A 297 17.09 19.59 6.53
CA VAL A 297 16.57 20.15 5.27
C VAL A 297 15.88 21.50 5.45
N GLY A 298 15.41 21.83 6.67
CA GLY A 298 14.75 23.10 6.96
C GLY A 298 14.45 23.27 8.44
N THR A 299 13.72 24.36 8.78
CA THR A 299 13.28 24.67 10.13
C THR A 299 11.83 25.14 10.19
N LEU A 300 11.16 24.85 11.29
CA LEU A 300 9.83 25.38 11.62
C LEU A 300 9.96 26.50 12.66
N ASP A 301 9.01 27.44 12.69
CA ASP A 301 8.90 28.45 13.72
C ASP A 301 8.55 27.87 15.10
N VAL A 302 7.88 26.70 15.14
CA VAL A 302 7.51 25.94 16.35
C VAL A 302 7.64 24.45 16.10
N PRO A 303 7.90 23.63 17.14
CA PRO A 303 7.78 22.17 17.02
C PRO A 303 6.30 21.79 16.85
N LEU A 304 6.01 20.76 16.03
CA LEU A 304 4.66 20.25 15.85
C LEU A 304 4.50 19.01 16.74
N LEU A 305 3.76 19.19 17.84
CA LEU A 305 3.61 18.12 18.81
C LEU A 305 2.60 17.08 18.33
N GLY A 306 2.95 15.82 18.51
CA GLY A 306 2.05 14.70 18.45
C GLY A 306 1.07 14.71 19.61
N GLY A 307 0.27 13.68 19.74
CA GLY A 307 -0.68 13.60 20.84
C GLY A 307 -1.69 12.47 20.66
N LYS A 308 -2.61 12.39 21.62
CA LYS A 308 -3.72 11.45 21.52
C LYS A 308 -4.66 11.89 20.40
N PRO A 309 -5.10 10.97 19.54
CA PRO A 309 -5.96 11.32 18.39
C PRO A 309 -7.22 12.10 18.77
N LEU A 310 -7.87 11.78 19.90
CA LEU A 310 -9.04 12.52 20.38
C LEU A 310 -8.69 13.97 20.73
N ASP A 311 -7.56 14.22 21.40
CA ASP A 311 -7.14 15.56 21.78
C ASP A 311 -6.81 16.41 20.52
N LEU A 312 -6.14 15.80 19.54
CA LEU A 312 -5.83 16.43 18.25
C LEU A 312 -7.09 16.74 17.44
N ALA A 313 -8.07 15.85 17.45
CA ALA A 313 -9.36 16.06 16.81
C ALA A 313 -10.15 17.23 17.46
N LEU A 314 -10.12 17.33 18.80
CA LEU A 314 -10.82 18.36 19.57
C LEU A 314 -10.15 19.73 19.50
N HIS A 315 -8.82 19.76 19.58
CA HIS A 315 -8.08 21.00 19.76
C HIS A 315 -7.31 21.46 18.51
N GLY A 316 -7.33 20.65 17.44
CA GLY A 316 -6.57 20.88 16.21
C GLY A 316 -5.14 20.33 16.32
N SER A 317 -4.47 20.23 15.17
CA SER A 317 -3.09 19.72 15.04
C SER A 317 -2.28 20.64 14.13
N LEU A 318 -1.18 21.21 14.67
CA LEU A 318 -0.25 21.97 13.85
C LEU A 318 0.44 21.11 12.79
N LEU A 319 0.62 19.82 13.06
CA LEU A 319 1.15 18.87 12.07
C LEU A 319 0.17 18.70 10.88
N ALA A 320 -1.12 18.60 11.15
CA ALA A 320 -2.13 18.56 10.10
C ALA A 320 -2.19 19.89 9.32
N ASN A 321 -2.07 21.03 10.02
CA ASN A 321 -2.00 22.34 9.36
C ASN A 321 -0.77 22.44 8.44
N PHE A 322 0.39 21.95 8.88
CA PHE A 322 1.60 21.90 8.05
C PHE A 322 1.39 21.04 6.79
N PHE A 323 0.81 19.86 6.91
CA PHE A 323 0.51 19.03 5.73
C PHE A 323 -0.50 19.72 4.80
N ASN A 324 -1.53 20.34 5.35
CA ASN A 324 -2.50 21.10 4.57
C ASN A 324 -1.85 22.32 3.86
N GLN A 325 -0.90 23.02 4.49
CA GLN A 325 -0.12 24.10 3.83
C GLN A 325 0.66 23.56 2.62
N VAL A 326 1.34 22.42 2.79
CA VAL A 326 2.05 21.76 1.67
C VAL A 326 1.09 21.40 0.54
N GLN A 327 -0.09 20.86 0.86
CA GLN A 327 -1.10 20.50 -0.14
C GLN A 327 -1.66 21.72 -0.86
N LEU A 328 -1.93 22.82 -0.15
CA LEU A 328 -2.39 24.07 -0.76
C LEU A 328 -1.31 24.71 -1.65
N ASP A 329 -0.05 24.72 -1.22
CA ASP A 329 1.07 25.20 -2.02
C ASP A 329 1.27 24.39 -3.31
N ALA A 330 1.11 23.06 -3.24
CA ALA A 330 1.27 22.16 -4.38
C ALA A 330 0.12 22.26 -5.40
N THR A 331 -1.09 22.59 -4.96
CA THR A 331 -2.30 22.50 -5.81
C THR A 331 -2.96 23.84 -6.12
N GLY A 332 -2.73 24.88 -5.30
CA GLY A 332 -3.43 26.15 -5.40
C GLY A 332 -4.94 26.06 -5.10
N ALA A 333 -5.40 25.02 -4.41
CA ALA A 333 -6.79 24.85 -4.05
C ALA A 333 -7.25 25.87 -2.99
N ASP A 334 -8.57 26.11 -2.91
CA ASP A 334 -9.15 27.02 -1.91
C ASP A 334 -9.12 26.40 -0.49
N ILE A 335 -9.29 25.08 -0.41
CA ILE A 335 -9.36 24.31 0.85
C ILE A 335 -8.48 23.09 0.73
N SER A 336 -7.87 22.69 1.83
CA SER A 336 -7.15 21.43 1.93
C SER A 336 -7.69 20.59 3.08
N VAL A 337 -7.64 19.26 2.90
CA VAL A 337 -7.99 18.30 3.92
C VAL A 337 -6.95 17.20 4.00
N THR A 338 -6.53 16.86 5.21
CA THR A 338 -5.60 15.76 5.51
C THR A 338 -6.02 14.99 6.72
N SER A 339 -5.60 13.72 6.80
CA SER A 339 -5.75 12.91 8.00
C SER A 339 -4.39 12.59 8.61
N LEU A 340 -4.38 12.24 9.89
CA LEU A 340 -3.19 11.82 10.62
C LEU A 340 -3.20 10.30 10.83
N SER A 341 -2.04 9.72 11.05
CA SER A 341 -1.91 8.29 11.37
C SER A 341 -2.55 7.93 12.72
N ASN A 342 -2.77 6.63 12.97
CA ASN A 342 -3.28 6.16 14.27
C ASN A 342 -2.36 6.53 15.45
N GLN A 343 -1.07 6.72 15.20
CA GLN A 343 -0.08 7.18 16.17
C GLN A 343 0.60 8.43 15.61
N VAL A 344 0.34 9.57 16.21
CA VAL A 344 0.89 10.86 15.79
C VAL A 344 2.14 11.17 16.62
N LEU A 345 3.30 11.12 15.99
CA LEU A 345 4.59 11.43 16.58
C LEU A 345 4.88 12.93 16.52
N ASP A 346 5.77 13.39 17.39
CA ASP A 346 6.30 14.75 17.33
C ASP A 346 7.08 14.99 16.05
N PHE A 347 6.90 16.18 15.45
CA PHE A 347 7.68 16.62 14.32
C PHE A 347 8.60 17.77 14.78
N PRO A 348 9.93 17.58 14.73
CA PRO A 348 10.87 18.50 15.35
C PRO A 348 10.93 19.84 14.60
N GLN A 349 11.31 20.90 15.34
CA GLN A 349 11.51 22.23 14.77
C GLN A 349 12.64 22.24 13.72
N GLN A 350 13.74 21.51 13.94
CA GLN A 350 14.72 21.24 12.92
C GLN A 350 14.27 20.05 12.09
N ILE A 351 13.89 20.31 10.84
CA ILE A 351 13.37 19.28 9.95
C ILE A 351 14.54 18.48 9.35
N THR A 352 14.46 17.16 9.48
CA THR A 352 15.32 16.20 8.80
C THR A 352 14.50 15.35 7.83
N ASN A 353 15.13 14.67 6.87
CA ASN A 353 14.45 13.72 6.01
C ASN A 353 13.74 12.62 6.83
N ARG A 354 14.36 12.18 7.93
CA ARG A 354 13.74 11.22 8.87
C ARG A 354 12.42 11.73 9.44
N ALA A 355 12.39 12.99 9.87
CA ALA A 355 11.16 13.59 10.40
C ALA A 355 10.04 13.56 9.37
N ILE A 356 10.34 13.87 8.09
CA ILE A 356 9.36 13.88 7.01
C ILE A 356 8.81 12.47 6.75
N VAL A 357 9.70 11.49 6.50
CA VAL A 357 9.26 10.13 6.19
C VAL A 357 8.59 9.42 7.37
N SER A 358 8.89 9.82 8.60
CA SER A 358 8.25 9.28 9.80
C SER A 358 6.86 9.87 10.04
N ALA A 359 6.66 11.16 9.71
CA ALA A 359 5.41 11.85 9.96
C ALA A 359 4.32 11.54 8.94
N TYR A 360 4.71 11.28 7.69
CA TYR A 360 3.77 10.92 6.61
C TYR A 360 4.13 9.56 6.03
N ALA A 361 3.52 8.51 6.57
CA ALA A 361 3.88 7.12 6.27
C ALA A 361 3.13 6.51 5.07
N PHE A 362 2.19 7.25 4.45
CA PHE A 362 1.35 6.72 3.38
C PHE A 362 1.84 7.18 1.99
N PRO A 363 1.89 6.29 0.98
CA PRO A 363 2.25 6.64 -0.39
C PRO A 363 1.05 7.30 -1.11
N ASN A 364 0.57 8.41 -0.55
CA ASN A 364 -0.59 9.11 -1.10
C ASN A 364 -0.16 10.19 -2.09
N THR A 365 -0.84 10.27 -3.22
CA THR A 365 -0.83 11.40 -4.15
C THR A 365 -2.00 12.35 -3.87
N LEU A 366 -1.99 13.54 -4.48
CA LEU A 366 -3.02 14.54 -4.28
C LEU A 366 -4.02 14.59 -5.44
N LYS A 367 -5.28 14.81 -5.10
CA LYS A 367 -6.35 15.13 -6.05
C LYS A 367 -7.00 16.45 -5.68
N THR A 368 -7.44 17.22 -6.70
CA THR A 368 -8.28 18.40 -6.49
C THR A 368 -9.66 18.13 -7.05
N ILE A 369 -10.69 18.32 -6.24
CA ILE A 369 -12.08 18.13 -6.61
C ILE A 369 -12.87 19.43 -6.42
N ARG A 370 -14.01 19.54 -7.10
CA ARG A 370 -14.94 20.66 -6.91
C ARG A 370 -15.96 20.28 -5.86
N VAL A 371 -16.09 21.13 -4.84
CA VAL A 371 -17.05 20.95 -3.75
C VAL A 371 -17.97 22.16 -3.59
N ASN A 372 -19.11 21.96 -2.95
CA ASN A 372 -20.01 23.00 -2.49
C ASN A 372 -20.34 22.78 -1.02
N ARG A 373 -21.14 23.68 -0.42
CA ARG A 373 -21.53 23.58 0.98
C ARG A 373 -22.17 22.22 1.34
N SER A 374 -23.03 21.68 0.48
CA SER A 374 -23.70 20.40 0.72
C SER A 374 -22.73 19.22 0.80
N ILE A 375 -21.76 19.14 -0.13
CA ILE A 375 -20.70 18.11 -0.13
C ILE A 375 -19.83 18.24 1.13
N LEU A 376 -19.38 19.48 1.44
CA LEU A 376 -18.57 19.75 2.64
C LEU A 376 -19.33 19.39 3.91
N LYS A 377 -20.62 19.77 4.03
CA LYS A 377 -21.45 19.43 5.18
C LYS A 377 -21.54 17.92 5.38
N THR A 378 -21.72 17.16 4.30
CA THR A 378 -21.80 15.69 4.37
C THR A 378 -20.48 15.08 4.87
N ALA A 379 -19.34 15.58 4.38
CA ALA A 379 -18.02 15.13 4.84
C ALA A 379 -17.77 15.51 6.31
N LEU A 380 -18.06 16.75 6.69
CA LEU A 380 -17.91 17.24 8.07
C LEU A 380 -18.80 16.49 9.06
N GLU A 381 -20.01 16.12 8.70
CA GLU A 381 -20.87 15.27 9.54
C GLU A 381 -20.27 13.87 9.71
N ARG A 382 -19.57 13.34 8.67
CA ARG A 382 -18.78 12.10 8.79
C ARG A 382 -17.61 12.28 9.77
N ASP A 383 -16.87 13.38 9.69
CA ASP A 383 -15.80 13.69 10.65
C ASP A 383 -16.35 13.78 12.08
N LEU A 384 -17.46 14.51 12.25
CA LEU A 384 -18.08 14.70 13.57
C LEU A 384 -18.68 13.41 14.15
N SER A 385 -18.92 12.36 13.35
CA SER A 385 -19.31 11.03 13.84
C SER A 385 -18.18 10.33 14.62
N TYR A 386 -16.94 10.84 14.54
CA TYR A 386 -15.81 10.41 15.32
C TYR A 386 -16.03 10.58 16.83
N PHE A 387 -16.80 11.60 17.22
CA PHE A 387 -17.07 11.92 18.59
C PHE A 387 -18.35 11.24 19.11
N ASP A 388 -18.24 10.63 20.28
CA ASP A 388 -19.32 10.00 21.02
C ASP A 388 -19.22 10.33 22.51
N HIS A 389 -20.18 9.94 23.30
CA HIS A 389 -20.19 10.14 24.76
C HIS A 389 -20.33 8.79 25.47
N THR A 390 -19.54 8.60 26.50
CA THR A 390 -19.73 7.50 27.43
C THR A 390 -21.03 7.68 28.24
N PRO A 391 -21.54 6.65 28.92
CA PRO A 391 -22.79 6.74 29.69
C PRO A 391 -22.79 7.81 30.80
N ASP A 392 -21.62 8.22 31.29
CA ASP A 392 -21.45 9.31 32.26
C ASP A 392 -21.32 10.70 31.61
N GLY A 393 -21.43 10.77 30.26
CA GLY A 393 -21.38 12.03 29.51
C GLY A 393 -19.97 12.50 29.14
N THR A 394 -18.93 11.71 29.40
CA THR A 394 -17.56 12.04 29.00
C THR A 394 -17.38 11.84 27.50
N LEU A 395 -16.77 12.80 26.81
CA LEU A 395 -16.50 12.71 25.38
C LEU A 395 -15.46 11.63 25.09
N CYS A 396 -15.73 10.80 24.09
CA CYS A 396 -14.86 9.69 23.68
C CYS A 396 -14.87 9.53 22.16
N VAL A 397 -13.99 8.65 21.65
CA VAL A 397 -14.02 8.24 20.24
C VAL A 397 -15.15 7.25 20.03
N SER A 398 -15.92 7.43 18.96
CA SER A 398 -16.99 6.51 18.55
C SER A 398 -16.44 5.11 18.28
N ARG A 399 -17.21 4.09 18.69
CA ARG A 399 -16.84 2.69 18.57
C ARG A 399 -16.53 2.25 17.14
N GLU A 400 -17.21 2.81 16.16
CA GLU A 400 -16.97 2.50 14.74
C GLU A 400 -15.56 2.82 14.25
N TYR A 401 -14.86 3.77 14.91
CA TYR A 401 -13.47 4.11 14.61
C TYR A 401 -12.45 3.28 15.39
N LEU A 402 -12.91 2.44 16.32
CA LEU A 402 -12.07 1.60 17.17
C LEU A 402 -12.21 0.10 16.84
N GLU A 403 -13.33 -0.31 16.27
CA GLU A 403 -13.65 -1.71 15.96
C GLU A 403 -14.13 -1.89 14.52
N PRO A 404 -13.79 -3.00 13.84
CA PRO A 404 -12.95 -4.11 14.28
C PRO A 404 -11.44 -3.78 14.29
N ILE A 405 -11.04 -2.64 13.73
CA ILE A 405 -9.67 -2.13 13.71
C ILE A 405 -9.67 -0.64 14.05
N VAL A 406 -8.58 -0.17 14.67
CA VAL A 406 -8.41 1.25 14.98
C VAL A 406 -8.19 2.07 13.71
N GLN A 407 -9.00 3.12 13.50
CA GLN A 407 -9.07 3.91 12.27
C GLN A 407 -9.08 5.42 12.56
N HIS A 408 -8.23 5.92 13.46
CA HIS A 408 -8.15 7.37 13.72
C HIS A 408 -7.79 8.15 12.44
N PHE A 409 -7.10 7.53 11.48
CA PHE A 409 -6.81 8.09 10.16
C PHE A 409 -8.06 8.37 9.30
N ASN A 410 -9.24 7.99 9.74
CA ASN A 410 -10.51 8.35 9.09
C ASN A 410 -11.16 9.61 9.68
N PHE A 411 -10.46 10.36 10.55
CA PHE A 411 -10.82 11.71 10.95
C PHE A 411 -9.97 12.72 10.17
N ASP A 412 -10.60 13.69 9.56
CA ASP A 412 -9.95 14.68 8.71
C ASP A 412 -9.75 16.04 9.41
N HIS A 413 -8.66 16.72 9.09
CA HIS A 413 -8.32 18.07 9.52
C HIS A 413 -8.31 19.00 8.30
N TYR A 414 -8.95 20.15 8.41
CA TYR A 414 -9.13 21.09 7.30
C TYR A 414 -8.24 22.33 7.48
N LEU A 415 -7.89 22.95 6.35
CA LEU A 415 -7.33 24.29 6.29
C LEU A 415 -8.05 25.06 5.16
N GLY A 416 -8.33 26.35 5.40
CA GLY A 416 -9.09 27.22 4.48
C GLY A 416 -10.56 27.42 4.86
N ILE A 417 -11.10 26.63 5.81
CA ILE A 417 -12.46 26.83 6.36
C ILE A 417 -12.46 26.85 7.89
N THR A 418 -13.50 27.43 8.45
CA THR A 418 -13.82 27.31 9.88
C THR A 418 -15.24 26.76 10.04
N VAL A 419 -15.37 25.76 10.90
CA VAL A 419 -16.64 25.04 11.14
C VAL A 419 -17.05 25.21 12.60
N THR A 420 -18.32 25.54 12.84
CA THR A 420 -18.92 25.48 14.17
C THR A 420 -19.83 24.26 14.27
N ALA A 421 -19.63 23.46 15.32
CA ALA A 421 -20.37 22.23 15.52
C ALA A 421 -20.91 22.09 16.94
N ASP A 422 -22.05 21.41 17.07
CA ASP A 422 -22.65 21.02 18.35
C ASP A 422 -22.72 19.49 18.44
N LEU A 423 -21.88 18.91 19.30
CA LEU A 423 -21.78 17.47 19.47
C LEU A 423 -22.95 16.84 20.23
N LYS A 424 -23.81 17.65 20.88
CA LYS A 424 -25.05 17.17 21.52
C LYS A 424 -26.14 16.86 20.53
N LYS A 425 -26.04 17.38 19.31
CA LYS A 425 -26.99 17.08 18.23
C LYS A 425 -26.75 15.71 17.64
N PRO A 426 -27.78 15.09 17.08
CA PRO A 426 -27.60 13.83 16.35
C PRO A 426 -26.68 14.01 15.14
N ILE A 427 -25.99 12.93 14.76
CA ILE A 427 -25.17 12.89 13.54
C ILE A 427 -26.04 13.29 12.34
N GLY A 428 -25.52 14.14 11.46
CA GLY A 428 -26.23 14.76 10.35
C GLY A 428 -26.76 16.17 10.64
N GLU A 429 -26.78 16.58 11.92
CA GLU A 429 -27.25 17.89 12.38
C GLU A 429 -26.19 18.65 13.23
N ARG A 430 -25.00 18.06 13.36
CA ARG A 430 -23.92 18.60 14.20
C ARG A 430 -23.26 19.85 13.64
N VAL A 431 -23.15 19.95 12.31
CA VAL A 431 -22.58 21.12 11.62
C VAL A 431 -23.60 22.27 11.66
N LEU A 432 -23.24 23.36 12.35
CA LEU A 432 -24.06 24.56 12.48
C LEU A 432 -23.72 25.62 11.46
N SER A 433 -22.43 25.85 11.21
CA SER A 433 -21.95 26.81 10.20
C SER A 433 -20.67 26.35 9.53
N ILE A 434 -20.44 26.78 8.30
CA ILE A 434 -19.21 26.61 7.54
C ILE A 434 -18.82 28.00 7.03
N VAL A 435 -17.69 28.51 7.48
CA VAL A 435 -17.17 29.83 7.11
C VAL A 435 -15.96 29.68 6.18
N PHE A 436 -15.99 30.39 5.06
CA PHE A 436 -14.88 30.51 4.13
C PHE A 436 -14.59 31.98 3.90
N ASP A 437 -13.31 32.38 3.98
CA ASP A 437 -12.86 33.76 3.82
C ASP A 437 -13.61 34.77 4.72
N GLY A 438 -13.92 34.35 5.96
CA GLY A 438 -14.59 35.18 6.97
C GLY A 438 -16.12 35.28 6.84
N GLU A 439 -16.71 34.68 5.79
CA GLU A 439 -18.16 34.73 5.57
C GLU A 439 -18.77 33.29 5.59
N GLU A 440 -20.04 33.22 6.01
CA GLU A 440 -20.82 31.96 5.93
C GLU A 440 -20.85 31.48 4.48
N LEU A 441 -20.46 30.23 4.24
CA LEU A 441 -20.37 29.66 2.89
C LEU A 441 -21.76 29.51 2.26
N PRO A 442 -22.07 30.25 1.16
CA PRO A 442 -23.35 30.09 0.47
C PRO A 442 -23.49 28.73 -0.20
N GLU A 443 -24.73 28.22 -0.31
CA GLU A 443 -25.02 26.92 -0.93
C GLU A 443 -24.51 26.81 -2.38
N GLU A 444 -24.60 27.92 -3.15
CA GLU A 444 -24.25 27.97 -4.57
C GLU A 444 -22.74 28.16 -4.83
N LYS A 445 -21.95 28.50 -3.80
CA LYS A 445 -20.54 28.76 -3.98
C LYS A 445 -19.78 27.45 -4.16
N ALA A 446 -19.17 27.30 -5.33
CA ALA A 446 -18.23 26.21 -5.60
C ALA A 446 -16.81 26.58 -5.13
N LEU A 447 -16.14 25.64 -4.49
CA LEU A 447 -14.76 25.73 -4.05
C LEU A 447 -13.95 24.55 -4.60
N THR A 448 -12.65 24.70 -4.63
CA THR A 448 -11.70 23.65 -4.94
C THR A 448 -11.16 23.06 -3.64
N LEU A 449 -11.21 21.73 -3.51
CA LEU A 449 -10.73 20.99 -2.33
C LEU A 449 -9.58 20.08 -2.75
N CYS A 450 -8.42 20.26 -2.12
CA CYS A 450 -7.30 19.33 -2.21
C CYS A 450 -7.42 18.23 -1.12
N LEU A 451 -7.21 16.98 -1.52
CA LEU A 451 -7.25 15.81 -0.64
C LEU A 451 -6.37 14.69 -1.23
N ASN A 452 -6.05 13.69 -0.42
CA ASN A 452 -5.29 12.54 -0.93
C ASN A 452 -6.16 11.61 -1.79
N ASN A 453 -5.50 10.81 -2.64
CA ASN A 453 -6.14 9.85 -3.54
C ASN A 453 -7.03 8.83 -2.80
N TYR A 454 -6.63 8.36 -1.61
CA TYR A 454 -7.43 7.46 -0.79
C TYR A 454 -8.76 8.11 -0.39
N ARG A 455 -8.74 9.35 0.11
CA ARG A 455 -9.95 10.07 0.50
C ARG A 455 -10.83 10.40 -0.70
N ALA A 456 -10.23 10.79 -1.82
CA ALA A 456 -10.95 11.09 -3.07
C ALA A 456 -11.67 9.85 -3.66
N SER A 457 -11.19 8.65 -3.38
CA SER A 457 -11.88 7.41 -3.78
C SER A 457 -13.18 7.15 -3.01
N GLY A 458 -13.45 7.92 -1.95
CA GLY A 458 -14.59 7.75 -1.05
C GLY A 458 -14.30 6.83 0.13
N ALA A 459 -13.06 6.40 0.31
CA ALA A 459 -12.65 5.54 1.39
C ALA A 459 -12.87 6.19 2.76
N GLY A 460 -13.02 5.37 3.81
CA GLY A 460 -13.29 5.85 5.17
C GLY A 460 -14.73 6.38 5.38
N GLY A 461 -15.63 6.17 4.44
CA GLY A 461 -17.02 6.63 4.52
C GLY A 461 -17.30 7.97 3.84
N TYR A 462 -16.34 8.52 3.06
CA TYR A 462 -16.48 9.81 2.38
C TYR A 462 -16.97 9.67 0.93
N GLY A 463 -18.03 8.89 0.72
CA GLY A 463 -18.65 8.70 -0.59
C GLY A 463 -19.06 9.99 -1.32
N CYS A 464 -19.28 11.09 -0.59
CA CYS A 464 -19.56 12.41 -1.14
C CYS A 464 -18.39 12.96 -1.98
N TYR A 465 -17.15 12.67 -1.63
CA TYR A 465 -15.98 13.09 -2.40
C TYR A 465 -15.81 12.30 -3.69
N LYS A 466 -16.10 10.98 -3.66
CA LYS A 466 -16.07 10.15 -4.88
C LYS A 466 -17.03 10.64 -5.96
N ALA A 467 -18.17 11.19 -5.56
CA ALA A 467 -19.18 11.72 -6.48
C ALA A 467 -18.86 13.14 -6.97
N ALA A 468 -17.91 13.84 -6.35
CA ALA A 468 -17.55 15.21 -6.70
C ALA A 468 -16.72 15.25 -7.99
N PRO A 469 -16.88 16.30 -8.83
CA PRO A 469 -16.10 16.45 -10.06
C PRO A 469 -14.59 16.55 -9.78
N LEU A 470 -13.81 15.65 -10.36
CA LEU A 470 -12.34 15.71 -10.35
C LEU A 470 -11.89 16.87 -11.26
N LEU A 471 -10.98 17.69 -10.76
CA LEU A 471 -10.41 18.84 -11.47
C LEU A 471 -8.95 18.56 -11.90
N SER A 472 -8.15 17.98 -11.00
CA SER A 472 -6.78 17.59 -11.29
C SER A 472 -6.35 16.42 -10.40
N GLU A 473 -5.33 15.70 -10.87
CA GLU A 473 -4.70 14.59 -10.16
C GLU A 473 -3.19 14.78 -10.26
N GLY A 474 -2.54 14.85 -9.08
CA GLY A 474 -1.08 14.90 -8.97
C GLY A 474 -0.51 13.49 -8.98
N GLN A 475 0.74 13.37 -9.40
CA GLN A 475 1.46 12.08 -9.46
C GLN A 475 2.55 11.99 -8.40
N THR A 476 2.92 13.14 -7.82
CA THR A 476 3.96 13.21 -6.80
C THR A 476 3.40 12.79 -5.46
N GLU A 477 4.10 11.90 -4.78
CA GLU A 477 3.74 11.46 -3.44
C GLU A 477 3.85 12.59 -2.41
N MET A 478 3.04 12.52 -1.38
CA MET A 478 2.98 13.55 -0.35
C MET A 478 4.31 13.72 0.40
N GLN A 479 5.09 12.66 0.61
CA GLN A 479 6.43 12.74 1.20
C GLN A 479 7.36 13.61 0.36
N GLU A 480 7.36 13.43 -0.94
CA GLU A 480 8.16 14.22 -1.87
C GLU A 480 7.68 15.67 -1.94
N LEU A 481 6.37 15.91 -1.93
CA LEU A 481 5.82 17.27 -1.86
C LEU A 481 6.26 17.99 -0.58
N ILE A 482 6.31 17.30 0.57
CA ILE A 482 6.82 17.87 1.82
C ILE A 482 8.32 18.22 1.68
N LEU A 483 9.13 17.32 1.12
CA LEU A 483 10.54 17.56 0.87
C LEU A 483 10.74 18.81 -0.01
N GLN A 484 10.08 18.88 -1.17
CA GLN A 484 10.13 20.00 -2.10
C GLN A 484 9.68 21.31 -1.45
N TYR A 485 8.62 21.28 -0.64
CA TYR A 485 8.12 22.44 0.10
C TYR A 485 9.17 22.94 1.10
N VAL A 486 9.74 22.04 1.90
CA VAL A 486 10.78 22.36 2.88
C VAL A 486 12.04 22.89 2.21
N GLU A 487 12.45 22.30 1.09
CA GLU A 487 13.62 22.76 0.33
C GLU A 487 13.45 24.15 -0.26
N ARG A 488 12.25 24.50 -0.72
CA ARG A 488 11.94 25.84 -1.27
C ARG A 488 11.89 26.92 -0.19
N HIS A 489 11.26 26.60 0.94
CA HIS A 489 10.99 27.61 1.98
C HIS A 489 12.07 27.69 3.05
N LYS A 490 12.82 26.62 3.34
CA LYS A 490 13.90 26.50 4.34
C LYS A 490 13.50 26.87 5.78
N ALA A 491 12.87 28.02 5.99
CA ALA A 491 12.30 28.47 7.25
C ALA A 491 10.78 28.62 7.09
N ILE A 492 10.03 27.81 7.79
CA ILE A 492 8.59 27.66 7.59
C ILE A 492 7.84 28.17 8.83
N THR A 493 6.86 29.04 8.60
CA THR A 493 5.88 29.45 9.60
C THR A 493 4.62 28.60 9.40
N VAL A 494 4.23 27.89 10.43
CA VAL A 494 3.05 27.02 10.39
C VAL A 494 1.80 27.82 10.68
N ASP A 495 0.75 27.60 9.89
CA ASP A 495 -0.58 28.15 10.14
C ASP A 495 -1.13 27.62 11.47
N LYS A 496 -1.54 28.53 12.36
CA LYS A 496 -2.02 28.22 13.71
C LYS A 496 -3.54 28.34 13.84
N SER A 497 -4.26 28.48 12.73
CA SER A 497 -5.71 28.54 12.70
C SER A 497 -6.34 27.24 13.17
N ARG A 498 -7.50 27.34 13.78
CA ARG A 498 -8.34 26.19 14.13
C ARG A 498 -9.53 26.14 13.18
N TRP A 499 -9.68 25.00 12.54
CA TRP A 499 -10.80 24.79 11.61
C TRP A 499 -12.11 24.40 12.31
N LEU A 500 -12.06 23.78 13.51
CA LEU A 500 -13.24 23.26 14.23
C LEU A 500 -13.44 24.00 15.57
N ASN A 501 -14.62 24.59 15.73
CA ASN A 501 -15.11 25.18 16.95
C ASN A 501 -16.31 24.36 17.47
N ILE A 502 -16.14 23.70 18.61
CA ILE A 502 -17.19 22.91 19.25
C ILE A 502 -17.88 23.79 20.29
N ILE A 503 -19.19 23.94 20.13
CA ILE A 503 -20.07 24.50 21.17
C ILE A 503 -20.68 23.30 21.89
N SER A 504 -20.34 23.15 23.16
CA SER A 504 -20.62 21.97 24.00
C SER A 504 -22.09 21.77 24.31
#